data_9ddd73a97515630b23639b7a5645245d
#
_entry.id   9ddd73a97515630b23639b7a5645245d
#
_cell.length_a   1.000
_cell.length_b   1.000
_cell.length_c   1.000
_cell.angle_alpha   90.00
_cell.angle_beta   90.00
_cell.angle_gamma   90.00
#
_symmetry.space_group_name_H-M   'P 1'
#
loop_
_entity.id
_entity.type
_entity.pdbx_description
1 polymer ?
#
loop_
_entity_poly.entity_id
_entity_poly.type
_entity_poly.pdbx_seq_one_letter_code
_entity_poly.pdbx_strand_id
1 'polypeptide(L)'
;MRQLYPYVLWLAIACWAFFFFGSQEIAISMGDAALQPLMEVVSFTFLLVPILSFYRGNFQGHLLMVPSGISQVMEQFVRVGVILVAALSYHYFGGSIYQTGTVAMSGALAGGVLAVLVLWYYNRKILSGSTEYLHQWKIMPQTTGLFKRLMIEGGLVSLYSAFLILFQLIDSFKVKNALMLFGLSDLAAKVDKGVYDRGQPLVQLGLVIALALSSTFLPGLTKYFMKKDRQQFLQVAKIFLRLTTTLASAASIGLMMLLPYMNFTLFKDYKGNDVLGVYVLSIAFMAIIQAYQSIEQSRNRFKGPLVAAGVGLLVKLLTTGFFTIRWGTLGASWSTILGLLATLFVLVRQSDAAINCFVRERNFLKKLLLSLAIMMLSLLVYQGIISILFQGVHHRSQAFFVTVLGVAVGGTVFISTIIKLELFTIREWLSLPYGAKILRMRQKK
;
A
#
# COMPACT_ATOMS: atom_id res chain seq x y z
N MET A 1 15.03 -23.73 7.62
CA MET A 1 13.61 -23.46 7.87
C MET A 1 12.96 -24.39 8.91
N ARG A 2 13.11 -25.70 8.88
CA ARG A 2 12.52 -26.61 9.90
C ARG A 2 12.85 -26.24 11.35
N GLN A 3 14.05 -25.75 11.62
CA GLN A 3 14.50 -25.37 12.97
C GLN A 3 13.85 -24.06 13.48
N LEU A 4 13.41 -23.16 12.57
CA LEU A 4 12.75 -21.90 12.93
C LEU A 4 11.23 -22.06 13.07
N TYR A 5 10.67 -23.12 12.48
CA TYR A 5 9.22 -23.34 12.46
C TYR A 5 8.58 -23.34 13.87
N PRO A 6 9.11 -24.05 14.88
CA PRO A 6 8.49 -24.03 16.21
C PRO A 6 8.47 -22.63 16.84
N TYR A 7 9.51 -21.80 16.64
CA TYR A 7 9.54 -20.45 17.18
C TYR A 7 8.50 -19.54 16.49
N VAL A 8 8.34 -19.67 15.17
CA VAL A 8 7.32 -18.92 14.42
C VAL A 8 5.93 -19.40 14.81
N LEU A 9 5.75 -20.71 15.06
CA LEU A 9 4.47 -21.27 15.54
C LEU A 9 4.13 -20.74 16.93
N TRP A 10 5.07 -20.73 17.88
CA TRP A 10 4.85 -20.18 19.21
C TRP A 10 4.50 -18.68 19.16
N LEU A 11 5.19 -17.92 18.32
CA LEU A 11 4.86 -16.51 18.11
C LEU A 11 3.45 -16.34 17.55
N ALA A 12 3.05 -17.15 16.59
CA ALA A 12 1.71 -17.12 16.00
C ALA A 12 0.63 -17.49 17.03
N ILE A 13 0.87 -18.50 17.87
CA ILE A 13 -0.04 -18.88 18.98
C ILE A 13 -0.13 -17.74 19.99
N ALA A 14 0.98 -17.11 20.35
CA ALA A 14 0.99 -15.97 21.26
C ALA A 14 0.20 -14.78 20.67
N CYS A 15 0.40 -14.46 19.40
CA CYS A 15 -0.38 -13.43 18.71
C CYS A 15 -1.87 -13.79 18.65
N TRP A 16 -2.20 -15.03 18.28
CA TRP A 16 -3.58 -15.50 18.30
C TRP A 16 -4.21 -15.34 19.68
N ALA A 17 -3.55 -15.84 20.72
CA ALA A 17 -4.04 -15.74 22.10
C ALA A 17 -4.25 -14.29 22.54
N PHE A 18 -3.28 -13.41 22.25
CA PHE A 18 -3.37 -11.99 22.56
C PHE A 18 -4.59 -11.33 21.89
N PHE A 19 -4.80 -11.55 20.59
CA PHE A 19 -5.92 -10.94 19.87
C PHE A 19 -7.26 -11.63 20.15
N PHE A 20 -7.27 -12.91 20.43
CA PHE A 20 -8.50 -13.64 20.75
C PHE A 20 -9.01 -13.28 22.16
N PHE A 21 -8.17 -13.40 23.18
CA PHE A 21 -8.56 -13.11 24.57
C PHE A 21 -8.62 -11.59 24.85
N GLY A 22 -7.84 -10.79 24.13
CA GLY A 22 -7.85 -9.34 24.22
C GLY A 22 -8.86 -8.66 23.28
N SER A 23 -9.66 -9.42 22.51
CA SER A 23 -10.58 -8.89 21.49
C SER A 23 -11.56 -7.86 22.04
N GLN A 24 -12.13 -8.09 23.21
CA GLN A 24 -13.07 -7.20 23.87
C GLN A 24 -12.41 -5.86 24.24
N GLU A 25 -11.27 -5.89 24.93
CA GLU A 25 -10.55 -4.67 25.35
C GLU A 25 -10.07 -3.85 24.15
N ILE A 26 -9.60 -4.54 23.12
CA ILE A 26 -9.18 -3.89 21.88
C ILE A 26 -10.39 -3.25 21.17
N ALA A 27 -11.52 -3.95 21.06
CA ALA A 27 -12.74 -3.42 20.47
C ALA A 27 -13.26 -2.18 21.23
N ILE A 28 -13.26 -2.21 22.56
CA ILE A 28 -13.63 -1.07 23.39
C ILE A 28 -12.66 0.10 23.15
N SER A 29 -11.36 -0.14 23.11
CA SER A 29 -10.35 0.91 22.86
C SER A 29 -10.46 1.54 21.47
N MET A 30 -10.95 0.78 20.48
CA MET A 30 -11.30 1.30 19.15
C MET A 30 -12.63 2.07 19.14
N GLY A 31 -13.35 2.06 20.28
CA GLY A 31 -14.60 2.78 20.48
C GLY A 31 -15.84 2.00 20.03
N ASP A 32 -15.75 0.72 19.73
CA ASP A 32 -16.89 -0.09 19.29
C ASP A 32 -16.78 -1.54 19.79
N ALA A 33 -17.38 -1.82 20.95
CA ALA A 33 -17.37 -3.15 21.56
C ALA A 33 -18.01 -4.25 20.66
N ALA A 34 -18.91 -3.87 19.76
CA ALA A 34 -19.55 -4.83 18.83
C ALA A 34 -18.59 -5.38 17.74
N LEU A 35 -17.36 -4.87 17.67
CA LEU A 35 -16.30 -5.42 16.79
C LEU A 35 -15.66 -6.72 17.35
N GLN A 36 -15.90 -7.06 18.62
CA GLN A 36 -15.30 -8.24 19.27
C GLN A 36 -15.42 -9.52 18.44
N PRO A 37 -16.60 -9.96 17.94
CA PRO A 37 -16.71 -11.21 17.18
C PRO A 37 -15.91 -11.20 15.88
N LEU A 38 -15.78 -10.02 15.22
CA LEU A 38 -14.96 -9.87 14.02
C LEU A 38 -13.48 -10.10 14.34
N MET A 39 -13.00 -9.56 15.46
CA MET A 39 -11.61 -9.69 15.89
C MET A 39 -11.27 -11.12 16.29
N GLU A 40 -12.19 -11.81 16.98
CA GLU A 40 -12.04 -13.21 17.33
C GLU A 40 -11.86 -14.08 16.08
N VAL A 41 -12.72 -13.92 15.07
CA VAL A 41 -12.64 -14.69 13.82
C VAL A 41 -11.35 -14.37 13.07
N VAL A 42 -10.97 -13.10 12.95
CA VAL A 42 -9.73 -12.69 12.24
C VAL A 42 -8.51 -13.23 12.98
N SER A 43 -8.52 -13.32 14.30
CA SER A 43 -7.37 -13.81 15.08
C SER A 43 -6.92 -15.22 14.67
N PHE A 44 -7.85 -16.11 14.26
CA PHE A 44 -7.49 -17.45 13.78
C PHE A 44 -6.61 -17.45 12.54
N THR A 45 -6.57 -16.34 11.78
CA THR A 45 -5.65 -16.23 10.64
C THR A 45 -4.18 -16.29 11.06
N PHE A 46 -3.84 -15.85 12.29
CA PHE A 46 -2.48 -15.95 12.81
C PHE A 46 -1.97 -17.40 12.85
N LEU A 47 -2.85 -18.38 13.11
CA LEU A 47 -2.48 -19.79 13.15
C LEU A 47 -2.11 -20.34 11.76
N LEU A 48 -2.60 -19.73 10.67
CA LEU A 48 -2.25 -20.12 9.30
C LEU A 48 -0.93 -19.49 8.81
N VAL A 49 -0.53 -18.35 9.39
CA VAL A 49 0.67 -17.61 8.97
C VAL A 49 1.94 -18.46 8.96
N PRO A 50 2.27 -19.27 10.00
CA PRO A 50 3.47 -20.11 10.00
C PRO A 50 3.50 -21.09 8.83
N ILE A 51 2.37 -21.72 8.54
CA ILE A 51 2.24 -22.73 7.47
C ILE A 51 2.42 -22.06 6.11
N LEU A 52 1.68 -20.96 5.87
CA LEU A 52 1.76 -20.19 4.62
C LEU A 52 3.17 -19.62 4.39
N SER A 53 3.78 -19.06 5.43
CA SER A 53 5.14 -18.49 5.36
C SER A 53 6.18 -19.56 5.06
N PHE A 54 6.03 -20.75 5.68
CA PHE A 54 6.93 -21.88 5.45
C PHE A 54 6.88 -22.36 4.00
N TYR A 55 5.68 -22.61 3.47
CA TYR A 55 5.55 -23.10 2.09
C TYR A 55 5.95 -22.02 1.07
N ARG A 56 5.46 -20.79 1.22
CA ARG A 56 5.81 -19.69 0.30
C ARG A 56 7.29 -19.39 0.34
N GLY A 57 7.88 -19.31 1.53
CA GLY A 57 9.32 -19.10 1.71
C GLY A 57 10.17 -20.21 1.10
N ASN A 58 9.72 -21.47 1.20
CA ASN A 58 10.41 -22.61 0.57
C ASN A 58 10.38 -22.49 -0.96
N PHE A 59 9.22 -22.26 -1.57
CA PHE A 59 9.12 -22.09 -3.02
C PHE A 59 9.91 -20.89 -3.54
N GLN A 60 9.81 -19.73 -2.85
CA GLN A 60 10.55 -18.52 -3.23
C GLN A 60 12.06 -18.71 -3.08
N GLY A 61 12.51 -19.42 -2.05
CA GLY A 61 13.92 -19.74 -1.86
C GLY A 61 14.50 -20.62 -2.98
N HIS A 62 13.66 -21.43 -3.63
CA HIS A 62 14.04 -22.21 -4.82
C HIS A 62 13.75 -21.48 -6.15
N LEU A 63 13.43 -20.18 -6.10
CA LEU A 63 13.04 -19.34 -7.25
C LEU A 63 11.78 -19.83 -7.99
N LEU A 64 10.97 -20.67 -7.34
CA LEU A 64 9.68 -21.16 -7.85
C LEU A 64 8.57 -20.23 -7.42
N MET A 65 8.36 -19.14 -8.18
CA MET A 65 7.38 -18.10 -7.83
C MET A 65 5.93 -18.49 -8.13
N VAL A 66 5.70 -19.38 -9.10
CA VAL A 66 4.37 -19.75 -9.60
C VAL A 66 3.45 -20.34 -8.51
N PRO A 67 3.87 -21.34 -7.69
CA PRO A 67 3.02 -21.85 -6.61
C PRO A 67 2.61 -20.80 -5.59
N SER A 68 3.55 -19.91 -5.23
CA SER A 68 3.26 -18.80 -4.31
C SER A 68 2.24 -17.84 -4.90
N GLY A 69 2.38 -17.48 -6.20
CA GLY A 69 1.45 -16.60 -6.89
C GLY A 69 0.04 -17.19 -7.00
N ILE A 70 -0.07 -18.46 -7.43
CA ILE A 70 -1.36 -19.16 -7.53
C ILE A 70 -2.03 -19.26 -6.16
N SER A 71 -1.29 -19.59 -5.09
CA SER A 71 -1.85 -19.66 -3.74
C SER A 71 -2.44 -18.33 -3.29
N GLN A 72 -1.81 -17.19 -3.62
CA GLN A 72 -2.30 -15.85 -3.29
C GLN A 72 -3.57 -15.50 -4.08
N VAL A 73 -3.60 -15.81 -5.38
CA VAL A 73 -4.78 -15.57 -6.21
C VAL A 73 -5.98 -16.37 -5.70
N MET A 74 -5.79 -17.66 -5.41
CA MET A 74 -6.85 -18.54 -4.88
C MET A 74 -7.33 -18.09 -3.51
N GLU A 75 -6.42 -17.65 -2.63
CA GLU A 75 -6.76 -17.06 -1.33
C GLU A 75 -7.69 -15.86 -1.49
N GLN A 76 -7.34 -14.93 -2.38
CA GLN A 76 -8.15 -13.73 -2.62
C GLN A 76 -9.47 -14.07 -3.28
N PHE A 77 -9.51 -15.03 -4.19
CA PHE A 77 -10.73 -15.47 -4.85
C PHE A 77 -11.76 -15.99 -3.84
N VAL A 78 -11.33 -16.86 -2.92
CA VAL A 78 -12.22 -17.37 -1.86
C VAL A 78 -12.62 -16.26 -0.89
N ARG A 79 -11.67 -15.42 -0.48
CA ARG A 79 -11.96 -14.29 0.42
C ARG A 79 -13.04 -13.37 -0.15
N VAL A 80 -12.91 -12.97 -1.41
CA VAL A 80 -13.90 -12.12 -2.10
C VAL A 80 -15.23 -12.87 -2.26
N GLY A 81 -15.20 -14.16 -2.60
CA GLY A 81 -16.39 -14.99 -2.68
C GLY A 81 -17.19 -15.02 -1.38
N VAL A 82 -16.52 -15.23 -0.24
CA VAL A 82 -17.19 -15.22 1.08
C VAL A 82 -17.75 -13.84 1.42
N ILE A 83 -17.00 -12.75 1.12
CA ILE A 83 -17.49 -11.38 1.32
C ILE A 83 -18.76 -11.12 0.51
N LEU A 84 -18.79 -11.55 -0.76
CA LEU A 84 -19.95 -11.38 -1.64
C LEU A 84 -21.14 -12.19 -1.13
N VAL A 85 -20.92 -13.43 -0.72
CA VAL A 85 -21.98 -14.28 -0.13
C VAL A 85 -22.52 -13.64 1.15
N ALA A 86 -21.66 -13.13 2.04
CA ALA A 86 -22.09 -12.44 3.25
C ALA A 86 -22.92 -11.18 2.93
N ALA A 87 -22.49 -10.39 1.96
CA ALA A 87 -23.21 -9.19 1.54
C ALA A 87 -24.57 -9.51 0.89
N LEU A 88 -24.64 -10.54 0.05
CA LEU A 88 -25.90 -11.02 -0.54
C LEU A 88 -26.84 -11.57 0.54
N SER A 89 -26.32 -12.36 1.49
CA SER A 89 -27.09 -12.87 2.62
C SER A 89 -27.72 -11.74 3.42
N TYR A 90 -26.94 -10.69 3.71
CA TYR A 90 -27.48 -9.49 4.38
C TYR A 90 -28.59 -8.81 3.57
N HIS A 91 -28.40 -8.71 2.24
CA HIS A 91 -29.38 -8.04 1.36
C HIS A 91 -30.72 -8.79 1.30
N TYR A 92 -30.70 -10.13 1.23
CA TYR A 92 -31.90 -10.95 1.06
C TYR A 92 -32.58 -11.35 2.38
N PHE A 93 -31.81 -11.63 3.41
CA PHE A 93 -32.31 -12.16 4.67
C PHE A 93 -32.31 -11.14 5.81
N GLY A 94 -31.67 -9.98 5.61
CA GLY A 94 -31.46 -9.02 6.69
C GLY A 94 -30.44 -9.52 7.72
N GLY A 95 -30.49 -8.95 8.91
CA GLY A 95 -29.65 -9.34 10.03
C GLY A 95 -28.80 -8.21 10.58
N SER A 96 -27.86 -8.56 11.46
CA SER A 96 -26.92 -7.57 12.03
C SER A 96 -25.77 -7.30 11.08
N ILE A 97 -25.40 -6.02 10.92
CA ILE A 97 -24.22 -5.59 10.17
C ILE A 97 -22.95 -6.25 10.74
N TYR A 98 -22.86 -6.40 12.06
CA TYR A 98 -21.71 -7.04 12.72
C TYR A 98 -21.63 -8.53 12.44
N GLN A 99 -22.76 -9.25 12.42
CA GLN A 99 -22.78 -10.66 12.03
C GLN A 99 -22.35 -10.84 10.58
N THR A 100 -22.84 -9.99 9.68
CA THR A 100 -22.42 -9.99 8.28
C THR A 100 -20.92 -9.70 8.15
N GLY A 101 -20.42 -8.73 8.92
CA GLY A 101 -18.98 -8.43 8.99
C GLY A 101 -18.16 -9.63 9.50
N THR A 102 -18.63 -10.33 10.54
CA THR A 102 -17.96 -11.51 11.07
C THR A 102 -17.86 -12.63 10.03
N VAL A 103 -18.97 -12.90 9.31
CA VAL A 103 -18.97 -13.87 8.21
C VAL A 103 -18.04 -13.42 7.08
N ALA A 104 -18.07 -12.14 6.70
CA ALA A 104 -17.17 -11.60 5.67
C ALA A 104 -15.69 -11.77 6.06
N MET A 105 -15.35 -11.53 7.33
CA MET A 105 -13.98 -11.70 7.86
C MET A 105 -13.54 -13.17 7.91
N SER A 106 -14.45 -14.13 8.06
CA SER A 106 -14.13 -15.57 7.96
C SER A 106 -13.60 -15.96 6.58
N GLY A 107 -13.88 -15.14 5.56
CA GLY A 107 -13.31 -15.31 4.22
C GLY A 107 -11.78 -15.29 4.18
N ALA A 108 -11.14 -14.54 5.09
CA ALA A 108 -9.68 -14.56 5.20
C ALA A 108 -9.17 -15.92 5.72
N LEU A 109 -9.88 -16.53 6.66
CA LEU A 109 -9.57 -17.85 7.18
C LEU A 109 -9.79 -18.93 6.11
N ALA A 110 -10.97 -18.93 5.47
CA ALA A 110 -11.30 -19.88 4.40
C ALA A 110 -10.32 -19.79 3.22
N GLY A 111 -9.99 -18.56 2.79
CA GLY A 111 -9.00 -18.32 1.74
C GLY A 111 -7.61 -18.80 2.14
N GLY A 112 -7.19 -18.55 3.38
CA GLY A 112 -5.92 -19.01 3.92
C GLY A 112 -5.82 -20.54 3.96
N VAL A 113 -6.89 -21.24 4.35
CA VAL A 113 -6.95 -22.72 4.32
C VAL A 113 -6.80 -23.23 2.88
N LEU A 114 -7.53 -22.65 1.91
CA LEU A 114 -7.37 -23.03 0.51
C LEU A 114 -5.94 -22.77 0.00
N ALA A 115 -5.34 -21.64 0.37
CA ALA A 115 -3.96 -21.35 0.00
C ALA A 115 -2.97 -22.40 0.55
N VAL A 116 -3.18 -22.88 1.79
CA VAL A 116 -2.38 -23.99 2.36
C VAL A 116 -2.56 -25.26 1.54
N LEU A 117 -3.78 -25.63 1.18
CA LEU A 117 -4.08 -26.83 0.37
C LEU A 117 -3.42 -26.75 -1.02
N VAL A 118 -3.48 -25.60 -1.67
CA VAL A 118 -2.82 -25.35 -2.96
C VAL A 118 -1.30 -25.51 -2.83
N LEU A 119 -0.69 -24.90 -1.83
CA LEU A 119 0.74 -24.98 -1.59
C LEU A 119 1.18 -26.42 -1.24
N TRP A 120 0.40 -27.11 -0.44
CA TRP A 120 0.63 -28.51 -0.11
C TRP A 120 0.57 -29.41 -1.35
N TYR A 121 -0.41 -29.19 -2.26
CA TYR A 121 -0.51 -29.91 -3.52
C TYR A 121 0.75 -29.71 -4.39
N TYR A 122 1.17 -28.43 -4.57
CA TYR A 122 2.39 -28.13 -5.33
C TYR A 122 3.65 -28.68 -4.66
N ASN A 123 3.71 -28.67 -3.34
CA ASN A 123 4.83 -29.26 -2.60
C ASN A 123 4.95 -30.75 -2.86
N ARG A 124 3.83 -31.48 -2.84
CA ARG A 124 3.82 -32.91 -3.21
C ARG A 124 4.20 -33.14 -4.66
N LYS A 125 3.69 -32.35 -5.58
CA LYS A 125 3.91 -32.53 -7.02
C LYS A 125 5.35 -32.21 -7.44
N ILE A 126 5.94 -31.15 -6.92
CA ILE A 126 7.23 -30.61 -7.40
C ILE A 126 8.39 -31.14 -6.53
N LEU A 127 8.22 -31.17 -5.22
CA LEU A 127 9.33 -31.45 -4.29
C LEU A 127 9.38 -32.93 -3.84
N SER A 128 8.25 -33.67 -3.88
CA SER A 128 8.27 -35.10 -3.52
C SER A 128 8.85 -36.00 -4.63
N GLY A 129 8.97 -35.50 -5.86
CA GLY A 129 9.62 -36.22 -6.96
C GLY A 129 11.16 -36.20 -6.92
N SER A 130 11.75 -35.36 -6.08
CA SER A 130 13.20 -35.20 -5.95
C SER A 130 13.65 -35.61 -4.54
N THR A 131 13.75 -36.90 -4.31
CA THR A 131 14.31 -37.49 -3.05
C THR A 131 15.72 -37.01 -2.75
N GLU A 132 16.47 -36.56 -3.74
CA GLU A 132 17.83 -36.02 -3.58
C GLU A 132 17.86 -34.69 -2.76
N TYR A 133 16.83 -33.86 -2.80
CA TYR A 133 16.82 -32.58 -2.06
C TYR A 133 16.54 -32.73 -0.56
N LEU A 134 16.00 -33.87 -0.11
CA LEU A 134 15.74 -34.12 1.31
C LEU A 134 16.99 -34.60 2.07
N HIS A 135 18.02 -35.10 1.40
CA HIS A 135 19.21 -35.69 2.05
C HIS A 135 20.34 -34.67 2.32
N GLN A 136 20.32 -33.48 1.69
CA GLN A 136 21.36 -32.47 1.89
C GLN A 136 21.12 -31.52 3.09
N TRP A 137 20.10 -31.76 3.89
CA TRP A 137 19.82 -30.96 5.08
C TRP A 137 20.66 -31.48 6.29
N LYS A 138 21.99 -31.34 6.21
CA LYS A 138 22.83 -31.46 7.39
C LYS A 138 22.43 -30.42 8.41
N ILE A 139 22.07 -30.87 9.61
CA ILE A 139 21.76 -30.06 10.78
C ILE A 139 22.97 -29.18 11.08
N MET A 140 22.90 -27.90 10.74
CA MET A 140 23.92 -26.93 11.16
C MET A 140 23.68 -26.58 12.65
N PRO A 141 24.69 -26.70 13.52
CA PRO A 141 24.52 -26.55 14.97
C PRO A 141 24.36 -25.12 15.50
N GLN A 142 24.11 -24.09 14.66
CA GLN A 142 24.00 -22.68 15.08
C GLN A 142 22.59 -22.09 14.89
N THR A 143 21.63 -22.60 15.67
CA THR A 143 20.22 -22.16 15.59
C THR A 143 19.95 -20.81 16.24
N THR A 144 20.63 -20.47 17.35
CA THR A 144 20.40 -19.22 18.09
C THR A 144 20.81 -17.98 17.32
N GLY A 145 21.92 -18.01 16.57
CA GLY A 145 22.36 -16.91 15.72
C GLY A 145 21.43 -16.66 14.54
N LEU A 146 20.89 -17.71 13.93
CA LEU A 146 19.96 -17.61 12.81
C LEU A 146 18.60 -17.05 13.25
N PHE A 147 18.10 -17.46 14.40
CA PHE A 147 16.86 -16.93 14.97
C PHE A 147 16.98 -15.45 15.31
N LYS A 148 18.06 -15.04 15.99
CA LYS A 148 18.35 -13.64 16.31
C LYS A 148 18.42 -12.79 15.03
N ARG A 149 19.08 -13.28 14.00
CA ARG A 149 19.18 -12.62 12.70
C ARG A 149 17.81 -12.48 12.02
N LEU A 150 16.99 -13.55 12.02
CA LEU A 150 15.63 -13.52 11.48
C LEU A 150 14.76 -12.49 12.22
N MET A 151 14.82 -12.47 13.55
CA MET A 151 14.03 -11.51 14.35
C MET A 151 14.47 -10.07 14.12
N ILE A 152 15.77 -9.80 14.04
CA ILE A 152 16.27 -8.44 13.85
C ILE A 152 16.08 -8.00 12.39
N GLU A 153 16.65 -8.72 11.43
CA GLU A 153 16.59 -8.32 10.01
C GLU A 153 15.15 -8.44 9.46
N GLY A 154 14.48 -9.57 9.72
CA GLY A 154 13.11 -9.79 9.29
C GLY A 154 12.12 -8.87 9.99
N GLY A 155 12.26 -8.64 11.31
CA GLY A 155 11.44 -7.72 12.07
C GLY A 155 11.57 -6.27 11.58
N LEU A 156 12.80 -5.81 11.30
CA LEU A 156 13.04 -4.47 10.76
C LEU A 156 12.39 -4.30 9.36
N VAL A 157 12.55 -5.30 8.49
CA VAL A 157 11.92 -5.29 7.16
C VAL A 157 10.39 -5.32 7.28
N SER A 158 9.84 -6.09 8.21
CA SER A 158 8.39 -6.20 8.44
C SER A 158 7.80 -4.89 8.97
N LEU A 159 8.42 -4.26 9.97
CA LEU A 159 8.00 -2.94 10.50
C LEU A 159 7.98 -1.88 9.41
N TYR A 160 8.96 -1.90 8.58
CA TYR A 160 9.15 -1.04 7.46
C TYR A 160 8.09 -1.23 6.36
N SER A 161 7.82 -2.49 6.01
CA SER A 161 6.77 -2.83 5.04
C SER A 161 5.36 -2.57 5.58
N ALA A 162 5.17 -2.66 6.91
CA ALA A 162 3.91 -2.40 7.58
C ALA A 162 3.64 -0.91 7.86
N PHE A 163 4.52 0.00 7.45
CA PHE A 163 4.43 1.43 7.77
C PHE A 163 3.05 2.04 7.48
N LEU A 164 2.50 1.80 6.28
CA LEU A 164 1.16 2.25 5.92
C LEU A 164 0.08 1.65 6.83
N ILE A 165 0.20 0.36 7.15
CA ILE A 165 -0.75 -0.35 8.01
C ILE A 165 -0.71 0.20 9.43
N LEU A 166 0.47 0.59 9.92
CA LEU A 166 0.62 1.23 11.24
C LEU A 166 -0.06 2.62 11.28
N PHE A 167 -0.02 3.38 10.17
CA PHE A 167 -0.79 4.62 10.04
C PHE A 167 -2.29 4.35 10.13
N GLN A 168 -2.80 3.33 9.45
CA GLN A 168 -4.20 2.93 9.48
C GLN A 168 -4.61 2.41 10.87
N LEU A 169 -3.71 1.74 11.58
CA LEU A 169 -3.94 1.28 12.94
C LEU A 169 -4.19 2.47 13.90
N ILE A 170 -3.39 3.55 13.80
CA ILE A 170 -3.61 4.77 14.59
C ILE A 170 -5.00 5.35 14.30
N ASP A 171 -5.42 5.39 13.03
CA ASP A 171 -6.74 5.87 12.64
C ASP A 171 -7.87 4.99 13.24
N SER A 172 -7.66 3.68 13.30
CA SER A 172 -8.63 2.74 13.85
C SER A 172 -8.90 2.97 15.34
N PHE A 173 -7.89 3.36 16.11
CA PHE A 173 -8.03 3.65 17.54
C PHE A 173 -8.50 5.07 17.85
N LYS A 174 -8.13 6.04 17.02
CA LYS A 174 -8.30 7.45 17.38
C LYS A 174 -9.44 8.17 16.67
N VAL A 175 -9.66 7.88 15.37
CA VAL A 175 -10.54 8.72 14.56
C VAL A 175 -11.99 8.66 15.03
N LYS A 176 -12.54 7.47 15.28
CA LYS A 176 -13.94 7.32 15.74
C LYS A 176 -14.16 8.04 17.08
N ASN A 177 -13.29 7.80 18.04
CA ASN A 177 -13.39 8.43 19.37
C ASN A 177 -13.27 9.96 19.29
N ALA A 178 -12.37 10.47 18.44
CA ALA A 178 -12.20 11.90 18.23
C ALA A 178 -13.40 12.53 17.50
N LEU A 179 -14.09 11.81 16.60
CA LEU A 179 -15.33 12.28 15.96
C LEU A 179 -16.49 12.39 16.95
N MET A 180 -16.56 11.51 17.94
CA MET A 180 -17.55 11.67 19.03
C MET A 180 -17.25 12.92 19.87
N LEU A 181 -15.97 13.22 20.14
CA LEU A 181 -15.56 14.46 20.82
C LEU A 181 -15.76 15.72 19.94
N PHE A 182 -15.75 15.57 18.61
CA PHE A 182 -16.14 16.63 17.67
C PHE A 182 -17.63 16.99 17.73
N GLY A 183 -18.46 16.13 18.36
CA GLY A 183 -19.89 16.36 18.57
C GLY A 183 -20.82 15.43 17.76
N LEU A 184 -20.28 14.43 17.09
CA LEU A 184 -21.10 13.46 16.36
C LEU A 184 -21.68 12.39 17.30
N SER A 185 -22.90 11.92 17.01
CA SER A 185 -23.43 10.74 17.66
C SER A 185 -22.62 9.49 17.31
N ASP A 186 -22.68 8.44 18.13
CA ASP A 186 -21.94 7.20 17.90
C ASP A 186 -22.18 6.62 16.50
N LEU A 187 -23.43 6.60 16.04
CA LEU A 187 -23.79 6.12 14.71
C LEU A 187 -23.20 7.00 13.59
N ALA A 188 -23.29 8.33 13.73
CA ALA A 188 -22.74 9.27 12.74
C ALA A 188 -21.20 9.15 12.68
N ALA A 189 -20.53 9.04 13.84
CA ALA A 189 -19.09 8.85 13.91
C ALA A 189 -18.63 7.54 13.21
N LYS A 190 -19.39 6.45 13.35
CA LYS A 190 -19.13 5.18 12.63
C LYS A 190 -19.28 5.33 11.13
N VAL A 191 -20.34 6.01 10.68
CA VAL A 191 -20.60 6.26 9.25
C VAL A 191 -19.48 7.12 8.64
N ASP A 192 -19.15 8.24 9.29
CA ASP A 192 -18.12 9.15 8.79
C ASP A 192 -16.71 8.52 8.81
N LYS A 193 -16.43 7.69 9.84
CA LYS A 193 -15.20 6.88 9.86
C LYS A 193 -15.18 5.89 8.69
N GLY A 194 -16.30 5.24 8.38
CA GLY A 194 -16.42 4.34 7.22
C GLY A 194 -16.20 5.07 5.89
N VAL A 195 -16.70 6.31 5.75
CA VAL A 195 -16.45 7.15 4.57
C VAL A 195 -14.95 7.51 4.46
N TYR A 196 -14.32 7.89 5.58
CA TYR A 196 -12.89 8.16 5.63
C TYR A 196 -12.04 6.93 5.22
N ASP A 197 -12.42 5.74 5.68
CA ASP A 197 -11.69 4.50 5.40
C ASP A 197 -11.75 4.08 3.91
N ARG A 198 -12.70 4.62 3.11
CA ARG A 198 -12.72 4.46 1.64
C ARG A 198 -11.43 4.95 0.98
N GLY A 199 -10.70 5.87 1.61
CA GLY A 199 -9.42 6.36 1.12
C GLY A 199 -8.33 5.28 1.09
N GLN A 200 -8.38 4.29 1.97
CA GLN A 200 -7.34 3.26 2.09
C GLN A 200 -7.16 2.43 0.80
N PRO A 201 -8.21 1.82 0.20
CA PRO A 201 -8.06 1.11 -1.07
C PRO A 201 -7.65 2.03 -2.23
N LEU A 202 -8.06 3.31 -2.22
CA LEU A 202 -7.66 4.27 -3.24
C LEU A 202 -6.14 4.55 -3.19
N VAL A 203 -5.60 4.73 -2.00
CA VAL A 203 -4.16 4.91 -1.79
C VAL A 203 -3.38 3.65 -2.18
N GLN A 204 -3.87 2.46 -1.82
CA GLN A 204 -3.25 1.20 -2.20
C GLN A 204 -3.17 1.03 -3.72
N LEU A 205 -4.22 1.37 -4.46
CA LEU A 205 -4.20 1.37 -5.94
C LEU A 205 -3.13 2.32 -6.49
N GLY A 206 -3.01 3.52 -5.95
CA GLY A 206 -1.98 4.48 -6.36
C GLY A 206 -0.56 4.00 -6.09
N LEU A 207 -0.35 3.26 -4.99
CA LEU A 207 0.97 2.75 -4.59
C LEU A 207 1.46 1.56 -5.44
N VAL A 208 0.61 0.93 -6.24
CA VAL A 208 1.03 -0.15 -7.17
C VAL A 208 2.17 0.30 -8.07
N ILE A 209 2.15 1.56 -8.52
CA ILE A 209 3.21 2.15 -9.36
C ILE A 209 4.53 2.19 -8.59
N ALA A 210 4.50 2.63 -7.33
CA ALA A 210 5.70 2.70 -6.48
C ALA A 210 6.29 1.32 -6.21
N LEU A 211 5.43 0.32 -5.95
CA LEU A 211 5.84 -1.07 -5.76
C LEU A 211 6.51 -1.64 -7.01
N ALA A 212 5.92 -1.41 -8.20
CA ALA A 212 6.48 -1.86 -9.47
C ALA A 212 7.85 -1.22 -9.76
N LEU A 213 8.01 0.08 -9.50
CA LEU A 213 9.29 0.75 -9.64
C LEU A 213 10.31 0.21 -8.63
N SER A 214 9.93 0.05 -7.37
CA SER A 214 10.81 -0.50 -6.33
C SER A 214 11.32 -1.90 -6.70
N SER A 215 10.44 -2.79 -7.16
CA SER A 215 10.83 -4.14 -7.59
C SER A 215 11.77 -4.14 -8.80
N THR A 216 11.66 -3.16 -9.68
CA THR A 216 12.52 -3.01 -10.87
C THR A 216 13.90 -2.44 -10.51
N PHE A 217 13.95 -1.43 -9.65
CA PHE A 217 15.19 -0.70 -9.37
C PHE A 217 16.02 -1.30 -8.24
N LEU A 218 15.41 -1.96 -7.25
CA LEU A 218 16.09 -2.51 -6.07
C LEU A 218 17.22 -3.50 -6.41
N PRO A 219 17.05 -4.46 -7.35
CA PRO A 219 18.15 -5.37 -7.71
C PRO A 219 19.36 -4.65 -8.34
N GLY A 220 19.07 -3.65 -9.18
CA GLY A 220 20.12 -2.82 -9.80
C GLY A 220 20.91 -2.01 -8.78
N LEU A 221 20.22 -1.37 -7.84
CA LEU A 221 20.82 -0.62 -6.73
C LEU A 221 21.72 -1.53 -5.89
N THR A 222 21.20 -2.70 -5.48
CA THR A 222 21.99 -3.67 -4.70
C THR A 222 23.23 -4.14 -5.47
N LYS A 223 23.10 -4.41 -6.76
CA LYS A 223 24.23 -4.82 -7.62
C LYS A 223 25.35 -3.76 -7.65
N TYR A 224 25.01 -2.49 -7.87
CA TYR A 224 26.01 -1.41 -7.93
C TYR A 224 26.61 -1.13 -6.55
N PHE A 225 25.83 -1.23 -5.48
CA PHE A 225 26.34 -1.12 -4.12
C PHE A 225 27.37 -2.22 -3.80
N MET A 226 27.05 -3.49 -4.12
CA MET A 226 27.95 -4.62 -3.91
C MET A 226 29.24 -4.50 -4.75
N LYS A 227 29.18 -3.93 -5.95
CA LYS A 227 30.34 -3.64 -6.79
C LYS A 227 31.14 -2.42 -6.33
N LYS A 228 30.71 -1.72 -5.28
CA LYS A 228 31.30 -0.46 -4.79
C LYS A 228 31.34 0.66 -5.85
N ASP A 229 30.52 0.56 -6.90
CA ASP A 229 30.40 1.58 -7.94
C ASP A 229 29.43 2.68 -7.47
N ARG A 230 29.98 3.64 -6.72
CA ARG A 230 29.22 4.76 -6.15
C ARG A 230 28.58 5.63 -7.23
N GLN A 231 29.25 5.82 -8.37
CA GLN A 231 28.75 6.70 -9.42
C GLN A 231 27.49 6.14 -10.07
N GLN A 232 27.52 4.87 -10.48
CA GLN A 232 26.34 4.19 -11.04
C GLN A 232 25.23 4.05 -10.01
N PHE A 233 25.55 3.75 -8.75
CA PHE A 233 24.58 3.69 -7.67
C PHE A 233 23.81 5.01 -7.53
N LEU A 234 24.51 6.14 -7.41
CA LEU A 234 23.89 7.47 -7.27
C LEU A 234 23.03 7.81 -8.50
N GLN A 235 23.53 7.47 -9.70
CA GLN A 235 22.79 7.73 -10.94
C GLN A 235 21.46 6.96 -10.98
N VAL A 236 21.49 5.65 -10.65
CA VAL A 236 20.29 4.81 -10.63
C VAL A 236 19.33 5.25 -9.53
N ALA A 237 19.85 5.62 -8.35
CA ALA A 237 19.02 6.14 -7.24
C ALA A 237 18.29 7.44 -7.63
N LYS A 238 18.97 8.37 -8.31
CA LYS A 238 18.36 9.61 -8.80
C LYS A 238 17.29 9.35 -9.85
N ILE A 239 17.55 8.48 -10.82
CA ILE A 239 16.57 8.07 -11.83
C ILE A 239 15.33 7.49 -11.14
N PHE A 240 15.51 6.58 -10.19
CA PHE A 240 14.43 5.95 -9.44
C PHE A 240 13.57 6.99 -8.70
N LEU A 241 14.21 7.92 -7.96
CA LEU A 241 13.48 8.98 -7.24
C LEU A 241 12.74 9.92 -8.20
N ARG A 242 13.34 10.31 -9.32
CA ARG A 242 12.69 11.17 -10.31
C ARG A 242 11.47 10.51 -10.92
N LEU A 243 11.59 9.25 -11.35
CA LEU A 243 10.48 8.49 -11.92
C LEU A 243 9.36 8.30 -10.89
N THR A 244 9.71 7.88 -9.68
CA THR A 244 8.73 7.68 -8.61
C THR A 244 8.01 8.97 -8.25
N THR A 245 8.74 10.07 -8.04
CA THR A 245 8.14 11.36 -7.72
C THR A 245 7.21 11.82 -8.83
N THR A 246 7.62 11.70 -10.09
CA THR A 246 6.83 12.14 -11.23
C THR A 246 5.54 11.33 -11.38
N LEU A 247 5.65 10.01 -11.41
CA LEU A 247 4.50 9.13 -11.66
C LEU A 247 3.53 9.12 -10.47
N ALA A 248 4.06 9.09 -9.23
CA ALA A 248 3.21 9.10 -8.05
C ALA A 248 2.50 10.45 -7.84
N SER A 249 3.16 11.58 -8.11
CA SER A 249 2.50 12.89 -8.05
C SER A 249 1.40 13.01 -9.11
N ALA A 250 1.63 12.51 -10.32
CA ALA A 250 0.60 12.50 -11.36
C ALA A 250 -0.57 11.60 -11.00
N ALA A 251 -0.31 10.39 -10.47
CA ALA A 251 -1.36 9.48 -10.00
C ALA A 251 -2.17 10.09 -8.86
N SER A 252 -1.50 10.71 -7.89
CA SER A 252 -2.13 11.36 -6.73
C SER A 252 -3.06 12.51 -7.15
N ILE A 253 -2.54 13.45 -7.96
CA ILE A 253 -3.32 14.61 -8.43
C ILE A 253 -4.41 14.16 -9.41
N GLY A 254 -4.10 13.27 -10.34
CA GLY A 254 -5.08 12.73 -11.28
C GLY A 254 -6.24 12.03 -10.56
N LEU A 255 -5.94 11.23 -9.55
CA LEU A 255 -6.95 10.56 -8.74
C LEU A 255 -7.76 11.57 -7.91
N MET A 256 -7.12 12.59 -7.32
CA MET A 256 -7.80 13.65 -6.59
C MET A 256 -8.80 14.39 -7.49
N MET A 257 -8.41 14.72 -8.71
CA MET A 257 -9.29 15.43 -9.67
C MET A 257 -10.47 14.56 -10.12
N LEU A 258 -10.27 13.26 -10.33
CA LEU A 258 -11.32 12.32 -10.77
C LEU A 258 -12.09 11.69 -9.62
N LEU A 259 -11.75 12.05 -8.39
CA LEU A 259 -12.31 11.43 -7.18
C LEU A 259 -13.83 11.45 -7.10
N PRO A 260 -14.56 12.55 -7.45
CA PRO A 260 -16.02 12.54 -7.39
C PRO A 260 -16.65 11.43 -8.24
N TYR A 261 -16.16 11.24 -9.46
CA TYR A 261 -16.66 10.19 -10.34
C TYR A 261 -16.24 8.79 -9.89
N MET A 262 -15.03 8.66 -9.37
CA MET A 262 -14.52 7.38 -8.82
C MET A 262 -15.27 6.98 -7.56
N ASN A 263 -15.52 7.92 -6.64
CA ASN A 263 -16.28 7.69 -5.42
C ASN A 263 -17.71 7.24 -5.76
N PHE A 264 -18.37 7.95 -6.69
CA PHE A 264 -19.71 7.56 -7.15
C PHE A 264 -19.72 6.20 -7.86
N THR A 265 -18.70 5.89 -8.65
CA THR A 265 -18.54 4.56 -9.29
C THR A 265 -18.45 3.44 -8.24
N LEU A 266 -17.67 3.63 -7.21
CA LEU A 266 -17.40 2.59 -6.21
C LEU A 266 -18.53 2.50 -5.16
N PHE A 267 -18.99 3.64 -4.64
CA PHE A 267 -19.86 3.70 -3.46
C PHE A 267 -21.26 4.26 -3.73
N LYS A 268 -21.52 4.75 -4.95
CA LYS A 268 -22.83 5.31 -5.38
C LYS A 268 -23.24 6.57 -4.59
N ASP A 269 -22.27 7.27 -4.00
CA ASP A 269 -22.47 8.57 -3.35
C ASP A 269 -21.25 9.48 -3.55
N TYR A 270 -21.38 10.75 -3.17
CA TYR A 270 -20.32 11.75 -3.22
C TYR A 270 -19.76 12.13 -1.84
N LYS A 271 -20.15 11.37 -0.79
CA LYS A 271 -19.76 11.69 0.58
C LYS A 271 -18.25 11.61 0.77
N GLY A 272 -17.70 12.61 1.45
CA GLY A 272 -16.29 12.67 1.83
C GLY A 272 -15.33 12.96 0.67
N ASN A 273 -15.79 13.51 -0.47
CA ASN A 273 -14.90 13.83 -1.58
C ASN A 273 -13.78 14.81 -1.19
N ASP A 274 -14.04 15.77 -0.32
CA ASP A 274 -13.06 16.69 0.26
C ASP A 274 -12.02 15.96 1.12
N VAL A 275 -12.49 15.10 2.01
CA VAL A 275 -11.67 14.29 2.93
C VAL A 275 -10.79 13.32 2.16
N LEU A 276 -11.40 12.58 1.22
CA LEU A 276 -10.73 11.60 0.38
C LEU A 276 -9.75 12.28 -0.59
N GLY A 277 -10.08 13.49 -1.10
CA GLY A 277 -9.19 14.29 -1.93
C GLY A 277 -7.87 14.62 -1.25
N VAL A 278 -7.93 15.06 0.01
CA VAL A 278 -6.73 15.28 0.82
C VAL A 278 -6.02 13.97 1.12
N TYR A 279 -6.77 12.91 1.49
CA TYR A 279 -6.19 11.62 1.81
C TYR A 279 -5.40 10.99 0.65
N VAL A 280 -5.88 11.12 -0.58
CA VAL A 280 -5.24 10.60 -1.79
C VAL A 280 -3.91 11.28 -2.09
N LEU A 281 -3.68 12.53 -1.62
CA LEU A 281 -2.36 13.17 -1.72
C LEU A 281 -1.26 12.38 -1.01
N SER A 282 -1.63 11.54 -0.05
CA SER A 282 -0.69 10.64 0.63
C SER A 282 0.01 9.67 -0.33
N ILE A 283 -0.56 9.35 -1.49
CA ILE A 283 0.06 8.48 -2.52
C ILE A 283 1.44 9.03 -2.92
N ALA A 284 1.52 10.32 -3.21
CA ALA A 284 2.77 10.94 -3.64
C ALA A 284 3.86 10.83 -2.55
N PHE A 285 3.50 11.18 -1.31
CA PHE A 285 4.44 11.14 -0.18
C PHE A 285 4.85 9.71 0.16
N MET A 286 3.90 8.78 0.22
CA MET A 286 4.17 7.36 0.49
C MET A 286 5.08 6.74 -0.57
N ALA A 287 4.84 7.02 -1.85
CA ALA A 287 5.66 6.51 -2.93
C ALA A 287 7.12 7.01 -2.84
N ILE A 288 7.32 8.30 -2.53
CA ILE A 288 8.65 8.87 -2.35
C ILE A 288 9.34 8.26 -1.12
N ILE A 289 8.62 8.13 0.01
CA ILE A 289 9.12 7.44 1.20
C ILE A 289 9.57 6.03 0.84
N GLN A 290 8.74 5.26 0.13
CA GLN A 290 9.06 3.89 -0.29
C GLN A 290 10.31 3.84 -1.19
N ALA A 291 10.51 4.84 -2.06
CA ALA A 291 11.70 4.90 -2.90
C ALA A 291 12.97 5.15 -2.08
N TYR A 292 12.96 6.11 -1.13
CA TYR A 292 14.08 6.31 -0.19
C TYR A 292 14.34 5.05 0.63
N GLN A 293 13.29 4.43 1.07
CA GLN A 293 13.34 3.19 1.81
C GLN A 293 14.02 2.09 1.01
N SER A 294 13.66 1.87 -0.24
CA SER A 294 14.29 0.88 -1.13
C SER A 294 15.76 1.18 -1.39
N ILE A 295 16.15 2.45 -1.49
CA ILE A 295 17.54 2.88 -1.63
C ILE A 295 18.35 2.49 -0.39
N GLU A 296 17.87 2.77 0.80
CA GLU A 296 18.55 2.42 2.05
C GLU A 296 18.56 0.89 2.28
N GLN A 297 17.48 0.19 1.91
CA GLN A 297 17.42 -1.27 1.92
C GLN A 297 18.49 -1.89 1.03
N SER A 298 18.74 -1.33 -0.17
CA SER A 298 19.78 -1.81 -1.08
C SER A 298 21.19 -1.72 -0.51
N ARG A 299 21.38 -0.85 0.51
CA ARG A 299 22.62 -0.65 1.27
C ARG A 299 22.66 -1.45 2.58
N ASN A 300 21.62 -2.24 2.86
CA ASN A 300 21.43 -2.92 4.14
C ASN A 300 21.39 -1.96 5.34
N ARG A 301 20.89 -0.73 5.14
CA ARG A 301 20.77 0.31 6.17
C ARG A 301 19.31 0.49 6.57
N PHE A 302 18.90 -0.16 7.66
CA PHE A 302 17.50 -0.14 8.12
C PHE A 302 17.24 0.89 9.24
N LYS A 303 18.28 1.28 10.00
CA LYS A 303 18.12 2.18 11.16
C LYS A 303 17.53 3.54 10.80
N GLY A 304 18.03 4.17 9.73
CA GLY A 304 17.57 5.48 9.30
C GLY A 304 16.07 5.49 8.95
N PRO A 305 15.62 4.65 8.02
CA PRO A 305 14.21 4.51 7.68
C PRO A 305 13.31 4.14 8.86
N LEU A 306 13.79 3.31 9.80
CA LEU A 306 13.03 2.97 11.01
C LEU A 306 12.81 4.18 11.91
N VAL A 307 13.86 5.00 12.14
CA VAL A 307 13.75 6.24 12.90
C VAL A 307 12.78 7.21 12.22
N ALA A 308 12.87 7.35 10.90
CA ALA A 308 11.98 8.20 10.13
C ALA A 308 10.51 7.74 10.24
N ALA A 309 10.27 6.44 10.12
CA ALA A 309 8.95 5.85 10.30
C ALA A 309 8.42 6.08 11.72
N GLY A 310 9.26 5.90 12.74
CA GLY A 310 8.91 6.17 14.14
C GLY A 310 8.51 7.62 14.39
N VAL A 311 9.27 8.58 13.85
CA VAL A 311 8.93 10.01 13.94
C VAL A 311 7.59 10.31 13.25
N GLY A 312 7.35 9.77 12.04
CA GLY A 312 6.09 9.96 11.34
C GLY A 312 4.89 9.38 12.08
N LEU A 313 5.04 8.16 12.62
CA LEU A 313 4.01 7.52 13.45
C LEU A 313 3.72 8.34 14.72
N LEU A 314 4.74 8.87 15.37
CA LEU A 314 4.61 9.70 16.57
C LEU A 314 3.88 11.02 16.25
N VAL A 315 4.27 11.70 15.17
CA VAL A 315 3.58 12.92 14.71
C VAL A 315 2.12 12.61 14.40
N LYS A 316 1.83 11.55 13.65
CA LYS A 316 0.44 11.13 13.36
C LYS A 316 -0.33 10.81 14.64
N LEU A 317 0.24 10.05 15.56
CA LEU A 317 -0.38 9.68 16.83
C LEU A 317 -0.78 10.90 17.67
N LEU A 318 0.07 11.92 17.69
CA LEU A 318 -0.18 13.16 18.44
C LEU A 318 -1.19 14.07 17.73
N THR A 319 -1.12 14.16 16.42
CA THR A 319 -1.94 15.12 15.64
C THR A 319 -3.31 14.59 15.28
N THR A 320 -3.50 13.26 15.12
CA THR A 320 -4.79 12.70 14.67
C THR A 320 -5.95 13.10 15.57
N GLY A 321 -5.82 12.93 16.89
CA GLY A 321 -6.89 13.30 17.82
C GLY A 321 -7.18 14.79 17.77
N PHE A 322 -6.15 15.62 17.87
CA PHE A 322 -6.28 17.08 17.90
C PHE A 322 -6.94 17.65 16.64
N PHE A 323 -6.52 17.21 15.46
CA PHE A 323 -7.07 17.68 14.20
C PHE A 323 -8.47 17.14 13.94
N THR A 324 -8.73 15.88 14.30
CA THR A 324 -10.06 15.29 14.12
C THR A 324 -11.10 15.96 15.02
N ILE A 325 -10.77 16.32 16.26
CA ILE A 325 -11.66 17.07 17.17
C ILE A 325 -11.98 18.47 16.61
N ARG A 326 -11.10 19.08 15.80
CA ARG A 326 -11.34 20.42 15.25
C ARG A 326 -11.99 20.45 13.87
N TRP A 327 -11.62 19.50 13.01
CA TRP A 327 -11.98 19.50 11.59
C TRP A 327 -12.63 18.19 11.12
N GLY A 328 -13.10 17.37 12.04
CA GLY A 328 -13.72 16.08 11.70
C GLY A 328 -12.77 15.16 10.93
N THR A 329 -13.32 14.38 10.01
CA THR A 329 -12.55 13.44 9.16
C THR A 329 -11.52 14.12 8.26
N LEU A 330 -11.73 15.39 7.87
CA LEU A 330 -10.74 16.17 7.13
C LEU A 330 -9.46 16.37 7.96
N GLY A 331 -9.60 16.59 9.29
CA GLY A 331 -8.48 16.66 10.21
C GLY A 331 -7.66 15.37 10.27
N ALA A 332 -8.33 14.22 10.21
CA ALA A 332 -7.65 12.92 10.15
C ALA A 332 -6.80 12.77 8.87
N SER A 333 -7.32 13.24 7.70
CA SER A 333 -6.55 13.26 6.45
C SER A 333 -5.32 14.17 6.55
N TRP A 334 -5.44 15.36 7.10
CA TRP A 334 -4.31 16.26 7.30
C TRP A 334 -3.27 15.70 8.29
N SER A 335 -3.69 15.01 9.34
CA SER A 335 -2.76 14.36 10.27
C SER A 335 -1.93 13.27 9.56
N THR A 336 -2.54 12.55 8.62
CA THR A 336 -1.84 11.56 7.79
C THR A 336 -0.77 12.24 6.93
N ILE A 337 -1.11 13.34 6.25
CA ILE A 337 -0.15 14.09 5.43
C ILE A 337 1.00 14.63 6.28
N LEU A 338 0.72 15.19 7.46
CA LEU A 338 1.77 15.69 8.36
C LEU A 338 2.70 14.58 8.85
N GLY A 339 2.16 13.42 9.23
CA GLY A 339 2.97 12.27 9.61
C GLY A 339 3.90 11.79 8.48
N LEU A 340 3.38 11.77 7.23
CA LEU A 340 4.16 11.41 6.05
C LEU A 340 5.22 12.48 5.72
N LEU A 341 4.90 13.75 5.83
CA LEU A 341 5.86 14.85 5.67
C LEU A 341 6.99 14.78 6.70
N ALA A 342 6.66 14.49 7.96
CA ALA A 342 7.66 14.31 9.01
C ALA A 342 8.59 13.12 8.69
N THR A 343 8.02 11.98 8.26
CA THR A 343 8.81 10.82 7.80
C THR A 343 9.74 11.19 6.65
N LEU A 344 9.19 11.85 5.62
CA LEU A 344 9.96 12.24 4.44
C LEU A 344 11.07 13.23 4.80
N PHE A 345 10.79 14.21 5.65
CA PHE A 345 11.78 15.17 6.13
C PHE A 345 12.97 14.48 6.79
N VAL A 346 12.72 13.53 7.69
CA VAL A 346 13.80 12.77 8.36
C VAL A 346 14.58 11.93 7.34
N LEU A 347 13.90 11.22 6.41
CA LEU A 347 14.56 10.44 5.37
C LEU A 347 15.46 11.29 4.47
N VAL A 348 14.99 12.44 4.03
CA VAL A 348 15.76 13.36 3.20
C VAL A 348 16.99 13.90 3.95
N ARG A 349 16.83 14.20 5.26
CA ARG A 349 17.95 14.66 6.11
C ARG A 349 19.02 13.58 6.34
N GLN A 350 18.61 12.32 6.43
CA GLN A 350 19.50 11.17 6.64
C GLN A 350 20.13 10.65 5.35
N SER A 351 19.51 10.94 4.20
CA SER A 351 20.00 10.50 2.89
C SER A 351 21.19 11.32 2.41
N ASP A 352 22.02 10.73 1.54
CA ASP A 352 23.16 11.42 0.93
C ASP A 352 22.70 12.66 0.15
N ALA A 353 23.34 13.81 0.39
CA ALA A 353 23.05 15.06 -0.32
C ALA A 353 23.16 14.90 -1.84
N ALA A 354 24.05 14.02 -2.32
CA ALA A 354 24.20 13.71 -3.74
C ALA A 354 22.96 13.03 -4.35
N ILE A 355 22.17 12.29 -3.56
CA ILE A 355 20.90 11.71 -4.01
C ILE A 355 19.84 12.81 -4.06
N ASN A 356 19.77 13.66 -3.04
CA ASN A 356 18.75 14.71 -2.92
C ASN A 356 18.87 15.81 -3.98
N CYS A 357 20.04 15.93 -4.63
CA CYS A 357 20.26 16.88 -5.73
C CYS A 357 19.33 16.66 -6.93
N PHE A 358 18.66 15.49 -7.06
CA PHE A 358 17.75 15.19 -8.17
C PHE A 358 16.65 16.25 -8.35
N VAL A 359 16.21 16.86 -7.26
CA VAL A 359 15.17 17.91 -7.25
C VAL A 359 15.65 19.18 -7.97
N ARG A 360 16.94 19.54 -7.85
CA ARG A 360 17.52 20.75 -8.43
C ARG A 360 18.02 20.54 -9.86
N GLU A 361 18.30 19.30 -10.25
CA GLU A 361 18.83 18.99 -11.57
C GLU A 361 17.86 19.37 -12.69
N ARG A 362 18.36 20.08 -13.71
CA ARG A 362 17.62 20.45 -14.94
C ARG A 362 16.27 21.13 -14.70
N ASN A 363 16.13 21.89 -13.62
CA ASN A 363 14.84 22.50 -13.23
C ASN A 363 13.70 21.47 -13.08
N PHE A 364 14.03 20.25 -12.62
CA PHE A 364 13.10 19.14 -12.53
C PHE A 364 11.78 19.52 -11.83
N LEU A 365 11.88 20.16 -10.66
CA LEU A 365 10.69 20.53 -9.89
C LEU A 365 9.78 21.52 -10.64
N LYS A 366 10.37 22.54 -11.30
CA LYS A 366 9.61 23.52 -12.09
C LYS A 366 8.86 22.87 -13.25
N LYS A 367 9.56 21.98 -13.98
CA LYS A 367 8.97 21.23 -15.11
C LYS A 367 7.88 20.26 -14.64
N LEU A 368 8.10 19.59 -13.50
CA LEU A 368 7.12 18.70 -12.91
C LEU A 368 5.86 19.46 -12.49
N LEU A 369 6.01 20.55 -11.73
CA LEU A 369 4.87 21.37 -11.29
C LEU A 369 4.07 21.92 -12.47
N LEU A 370 4.77 22.39 -13.53
CA LEU A 370 4.11 22.87 -14.76
C LEU A 370 3.35 21.72 -15.44
N SER A 371 3.94 20.52 -15.53
CA SER A 371 3.27 19.37 -16.14
C SER A 371 2.02 18.94 -15.35
N LEU A 372 2.09 18.98 -14.01
CA LEU A 372 0.97 18.68 -13.13
C LEU A 372 -0.13 19.75 -13.23
N ALA A 373 0.24 21.05 -13.32
CA ALA A 373 -0.71 22.13 -13.50
C ALA A 373 -1.45 22.04 -14.84
N ILE A 374 -0.76 21.72 -15.94
CA ILE A 374 -1.38 21.51 -17.26
C ILE A 374 -2.31 20.30 -17.23
N MET A 375 -1.91 19.19 -16.61
CA MET A 375 -2.76 18.01 -16.41
C MET A 375 -4.02 18.37 -15.60
N MET A 376 -3.85 19.09 -14.49
CA MET A 376 -4.96 19.52 -13.63
C MET A 376 -5.93 20.40 -14.39
N LEU A 377 -5.43 21.39 -15.15
CA LEU A 377 -6.26 22.26 -15.97
C LEU A 377 -7.02 21.48 -17.04
N SER A 378 -6.36 20.52 -17.72
CA SER A 378 -7.03 19.68 -18.72
C SER A 378 -8.14 18.82 -18.12
N LEU A 379 -7.95 18.31 -16.90
CA LEU A 379 -8.96 17.55 -16.19
C LEU A 379 -10.11 18.44 -15.70
N LEU A 380 -9.86 19.69 -15.30
CA LEU A 380 -10.92 20.67 -14.97
C LEU A 380 -11.77 20.98 -16.20
N VAL A 381 -11.14 21.23 -17.36
CA VAL A 381 -11.86 21.42 -18.63
C VAL A 381 -12.67 20.19 -18.99
N TYR A 382 -12.08 19.01 -18.87
CA TYR A 382 -12.78 17.73 -19.09
C TYR A 382 -14.02 17.60 -18.20
N GLN A 383 -13.91 17.89 -16.90
CA GLN A 383 -15.04 17.85 -15.96
C GLN A 383 -16.12 18.88 -16.32
N GLY A 384 -15.72 20.09 -16.74
CA GLY A 384 -16.65 21.10 -17.23
C GLY A 384 -17.44 20.61 -18.46
N ILE A 385 -16.77 20.00 -19.44
CA ILE A 385 -17.42 19.42 -20.61
C ILE A 385 -18.41 18.32 -20.19
N ILE A 386 -18.00 17.42 -19.30
CA ILE A 386 -18.87 16.34 -18.80
C ILE A 386 -20.10 16.89 -18.08
N SER A 387 -19.94 17.94 -17.27
CA SER A 387 -21.06 18.55 -16.54
C SER A 387 -22.09 19.18 -17.48
N ILE A 388 -21.64 19.77 -18.59
CA ILE A 388 -22.52 20.36 -19.62
C ILE A 388 -23.23 19.28 -20.43
N LEU A 389 -22.50 18.23 -20.85
CA LEU A 389 -23.04 17.15 -21.70
C LEU A 389 -24.05 16.26 -20.98
N PHE A 390 -23.82 15.95 -19.73
CA PHE A 390 -24.62 14.96 -18.99
C PHE A 390 -25.53 15.58 -17.91
N GLN A 391 -25.50 16.90 -17.72
CA GLN A 391 -26.29 17.61 -16.67
C GLN A 391 -26.14 16.95 -15.27
N GLY A 392 -25.00 16.29 -15.05
CA GLY A 392 -24.70 15.47 -13.87
C GLY A 392 -24.58 13.98 -14.21
N VAL A 393 -23.82 13.26 -13.40
CA VAL A 393 -23.62 11.83 -13.56
C VAL A 393 -24.60 11.10 -12.62
N HIS A 394 -25.61 10.45 -13.19
CA HIS A 394 -26.70 9.81 -12.44
C HIS A 394 -26.56 8.28 -12.34
N HIS A 395 -25.79 7.66 -13.24
CA HIS A 395 -25.61 6.21 -13.30
C HIS A 395 -24.16 5.80 -13.03
N ARG A 396 -23.98 4.69 -12.29
CA ARG A 396 -22.63 4.13 -11.98
C ARG A 396 -21.82 3.82 -13.23
N SER A 397 -22.46 3.28 -14.28
CA SER A 397 -21.82 3.00 -15.55
C SER A 397 -21.28 4.26 -16.23
N GLN A 398 -22.05 5.34 -16.23
CA GLN A 398 -21.58 6.64 -16.73
C GLN A 398 -20.38 7.15 -15.94
N ALA A 399 -20.45 7.11 -14.60
CA ALA A 399 -19.33 7.51 -13.73
C ALA A 399 -18.08 6.70 -14.02
N PHE A 400 -18.21 5.38 -14.22
CA PHE A 400 -17.11 4.51 -14.59
C PHE A 400 -16.46 4.92 -15.91
N PHE A 401 -17.25 5.09 -16.97
CA PHE A 401 -16.72 5.53 -18.27
C PHE A 401 -16.09 6.92 -18.21
N VAL A 402 -16.70 7.85 -17.48
CA VAL A 402 -16.15 9.21 -17.26
C VAL A 402 -14.81 9.11 -16.52
N THR A 403 -14.71 8.24 -15.51
CA THR A 403 -13.43 8.01 -14.78
C THR A 403 -12.36 7.46 -15.70
N VAL A 404 -12.66 6.41 -16.46
CA VAL A 404 -11.69 5.75 -17.37
C VAL A 404 -11.22 6.70 -18.46
N LEU A 405 -12.16 7.43 -19.09
CA LEU A 405 -11.82 8.45 -20.09
C LEU A 405 -11.01 9.60 -19.48
N GLY A 406 -11.38 10.04 -18.28
CA GLY A 406 -10.62 11.07 -17.54
C GLY A 406 -9.19 10.64 -17.26
N VAL A 407 -8.97 9.41 -16.85
CA VAL A 407 -7.61 8.83 -16.67
C VAL A 407 -6.85 8.81 -18.00
N ALA A 408 -7.50 8.44 -19.11
CA ALA A 408 -6.87 8.46 -20.43
C ALA A 408 -6.51 9.89 -20.87
N VAL A 409 -7.40 10.85 -20.70
CA VAL A 409 -7.16 12.28 -21.01
C VAL A 409 -6.02 12.83 -20.15
N GLY A 410 -6.12 12.70 -18.83
CA GLY A 410 -5.09 13.20 -17.90
C GLY A 410 -3.73 12.56 -18.18
N GLY A 411 -3.70 11.24 -18.39
CA GLY A 411 -2.47 10.48 -18.68
C GLY A 411 -1.83 10.90 -20.01
N THR A 412 -2.60 11.04 -21.07
CA THR A 412 -2.09 11.47 -22.39
C THR A 412 -1.58 12.91 -22.38
N VAL A 413 -2.28 13.82 -21.73
CA VAL A 413 -1.85 15.23 -21.57
C VAL A 413 -0.57 15.29 -20.73
N PHE A 414 -0.51 14.57 -19.61
CA PHE A 414 0.66 14.54 -18.74
C PHE A 414 1.89 13.99 -19.47
N ILE A 415 1.77 12.83 -20.13
CA ILE A 415 2.87 12.21 -20.90
C ILE A 415 3.33 13.17 -22.02
N SER A 416 2.39 13.76 -22.77
CA SER A 416 2.72 14.70 -23.83
C SER A 416 3.48 15.93 -23.31
N THR A 417 3.08 16.44 -22.14
CA THR A 417 3.73 17.59 -21.50
C THR A 417 5.12 17.23 -20.99
N ILE A 418 5.31 16.05 -20.38
CA ILE A 418 6.63 15.58 -19.95
C ILE A 418 7.58 15.47 -21.14
N ILE A 419 7.09 14.97 -22.28
CA ILE A 419 7.91 14.85 -23.50
C ILE A 419 8.30 16.24 -24.04
N LYS A 420 7.33 17.18 -24.13
CA LYS A 420 7.60 18.54 -24.62
C LYS A 420 8.54 19.35 -23.72
N LEU A 421 8.39 19.21 -22.41
CA LEU A 421 9.24 19.90 -21.43
C LEU A 421 10.59 19.20 -21.19
N GLU A 422 10.84 18.07 -21.84
CA GLU A 422 12.05 17.26 -21.64
C GLU A 422 12.34 17.00 -20.17
N LEU A 423 11.31 16.58 -19.43
CA LEU A 423 11.43 16.28 -18.00
C LEU A 423 12.38 15.11 -17.77
N PHE A 424 12.27 14.06 -18.60
CA PHE A 424 13.08 12.85 -18.52
C PHE A 424 14.20 12.84 -19.56
N THR A 425 15.35 12.30 -19.16
CA THR A 425 16.46 11.97 -20.02
C THR A 425 16.18 10.69 -20.83
N ILE A 426 16.93 10.45 -21.89
CA ILE A 426 16.83 9.22 -22.69
C ILE A 426 16.98 7.97 -21.80
N ARG A 427 17.91 7.99 -20.84
CA ARG A 427 18.13 6.89 -19.89
C ARG A 427 16.94 6.63 -18.98
N GLU A 428 16.28 7.69 -18.52
CA GLU A 428 15.06 7.59 -17.68
C GLU A 428 13.91 6.99 -18.48
N TRP A 429 13.73 7.39 -19.74
CA TRP A 429 12.74 6.80 -20.63
C TRP A 429 12.98 5.30 -20.86
N LEU A 430 14.23 4.90 -21.12
CA LEU A 430 14.58 3.49 -21.33
C LEU A 430 14.37 2.62 -20.08
N SER A 431 14.32 3.22 -18.90
CA SER A 431 14.03 2.52 -17.63
C SER A 431 12.52 2.26 -17.42
N LEU A 432 11.65 2.85 -18.25
CA LEU A 432 10.21 2.66 -18.18
C LEU A 432 9.75 1.59 -19.19
N PRO A 433 8.72 0.79 -18.84
CA PRO A 433 8.09 -0.10 -19.80
C PRO A 433 7.55 0.74 -20.98
N TYR A 434 7.78 0.27 -22.20
CA TYR A 434 7.47 1.01 -23.45
C TYR A 434 8.22 2.32 -23.70
N GLY A 435 9.18 2.73 -22.87
CA GLY A 435 9.93 3.97 -23.03
C GLY A 435 10.69 4.06 -24.37
N ALA A 436 11.25 2.95 -24.86
CA ALA A 436 11.87 2.86 -26.16
C ALA A 436 10.91 3.18 -27.33
N LYS A 437 9.63 2.78 -27.21
CA LYS A 437 8.59 3.05 -28.22
C LYS A 437 8.24 4.55 -28.24
N ILE A 438 8.14 5.17 -27.08
CA ILE A 438 7.88 6.60 -26.93
C ILE A 438 9.03 7.43 -27.54
N LEU A 439 10.30 7.05 -27.30
CA LEU A 439 11.46 7.71 -27.88
C LEU A 439 11.50 7.61 -29.41
N ARG A 440 11.12 6.48 -29.99
CA ARG A 440 11.02 6.32 -31.46
C ARG A 440 9.94 7.23 -32.08
N MET A 441 8.84 7.47 -31.39
CA MET A 441 7.80 8.41 -31.84
C MET A 441 8.30 9.87 -31.82
N ARG A 442 9.23 10.21 -30.91
CA ARG A 442 9.86 11.54 -30.84
C ARG A 442 10.85 11.79 -31.99
N GLN A 443 11.56 10.76 -32.43
CA GLN A 443 12.55 10.89 -33.54
C GLN A 443 11.90 11.00 -34.91
N LYS A 444 10.61 10.66 -35.04
CA LYS A 444 9.85 10.78 -36.31
C LYS A 444 9.14 12.13 -36.49
N LYS A 445 9.24 13.02 -35.50
CA LYS A 445 8.82 14.42 -35.57
C LYS A 445 10.04 15.36 -35.59
#